data_beeaca156305f77b51ecc714775e71df
#
_entry.id   beeaca156305f77b51ecc714775e71df
#
_cell.length_a   1.000
_cell.length_b   1.000
_cell.length_c   1.000
_cell.angle_alpha   90.00
_cell.angle_beta   90.00
_cell.angle_gamma   90.00
#
_symmetry.space_group_name_H-M   'P 1'
#
loop_
_entity.id
_entity.type
_entity.pdbx_description
1 polymer ?
#
loop_
_entity_poly.entity_id
_entity_poly.type
_entity_poly.pdbx_seq_one_letter_code
_entity_poly.pdbx_strand_id
1 'polypeptide(L)'
;MLKEPNDVIVIDGVTDLRTYAIDEWIIKDNKKRGEDGREPRTKIGKGNISAWEEINTRVKLLIQPIMNFSFFNNIHLFMTAQMKPLYVNDIRTGDEIAIKEWLEYDVECLLILHKDKNTEHYWCSCEKAPLWSDGCFVEDLTKETGLLEVLAKHGLLDQKEVE
;
A
#
# COMPACT_ATOMS: atom_id res chain seq x y z
N MET A 1 -15.72 -19.56 15.93
CA MET A 1 -15.07 -20.28 14.83
C MET A 1 -13.58 -20.19 15.12
N LEU A 2 -12.94 -21.31 15.33
CA LEU A 2 -11.51 -21.34 15.64
C LEU A 2 -10.77 -21.02 14.35
N LYS A 3 -9.80 -20.14 14.47
CA LYS A 3 -8.95 -19.71 13.38
C LYS A 3 -7.88 -20.75 13.18
N GLU A 4 -7.77 -21.19 11.96
CA GLU A 4 -6.55 -21.85 11.54
C GLU A 4 -5.43 -20.81 11.63
N PRO A 5 -4.26 -21.17 12.16
CA PRO A 5 -3.14 -20.24 12.34
C PRO A 5 -2.58 -19.66 11.04
N ASN A 6 -3.12 -20.02 9.89
CA ASN A 6 -2.64 -19.68 8.55
C ASN A 6 -3.68 -18.92 7.71
N ASP A 7 -4.68 -18.30 8.33
CA ASP A 7 -5.62 -17.47 7.58
C ASP A 7 -4.90 -16.21 7.08
N VAL A 8 -5.05 -15.94 5.79
CA VAL A 8 -4.44 -14.79 5.11
C VAL A 8 -5.52 -13.93 4.46
N ILE A 9 -5.44 -12.63 4.66
CA ILE A 9 -6.23 -11.66 3.91
C ILE A 9 -5.29 -10.94 2.94
N VAL A 10 -5.68 -10.88 1.67
CA VAL A 10 -4.95 -10.13 0.65
C VAL A 10 -5.82 -9.00 0.13
N ILE A 11 -5.32 -7.76 0.19
CA ILE A 11 -5.91 -6.61 -0.46
C ILE A 11 -4.98 -6.24 -1.62
N ASP A 12 -5.36 -6.65 -2.82
CA ASP A 12 -4.61 -6.28 -4.02
C ASP A 12 -5.08 -4.92 -4.54
N GLY A 13 -4.13 -3.99 -4.68
CA GLY A 13 -4.40 -2.67 -5.22
C GLY A 13 -5.01 -1.65 -4.25
N VAL A 14 -4.45 -1.46 -3.05
CA VAL A 14 -4.91 -0.39 -2.13
C VAL A 14 -4.89 0.99 -2.81
N THR A 15 -4.03 1.19 -3.80
CA THR A 15 -4.01 2.39 -4.66
C THR A 15 -5.34 2.62 -5.38
N ASP A 16 -6.03 1.54 -5.78
CA ASP A 16 -7.30 1.62 -6.49
C ASP A 16 -8.44 2.09 -5.58
N LEU A 17 -8.39 1.74 -4.29
CA LEU A 17 -9.33 2.28 -3.29
C LEU A 17 -9.21 3.80 -3.19
N ARG A 18 -8.00 4.34 -3.27
CA ARG A 18 -7.77 5.78 -3.28
C ARG A 18 -8.31 6.43 -4.56
N THR A 19 -8.09 5.81 -5.70
CA THR A 19 -8.63 6.28 -6.99
C THR A 19 -10.15 6.33 -6.93
N TYR A 20 -10.78 5.27 -6.44
CA TYR A 20 -12.22 5.21 -6.24
C TYR A 20 -12.72 6.34 -5.31
N ALA A 21 -12.06 6.57 -4.19
CA ALA A 21 -12.42 7.65 -3.26
C ALA A 21 -12.27 9.06 -3.88
N ILE A 22 -11.30 9.25 -4.78
CA ILE A 22 -11.12 10.48 -5.56
C ILE A 22 -12.31 10.68 -6.51
N ASP A 23 -12.67 9.66 -7.26
CA ASP A 23 -13.76 9.71 -8.24
C ASP A 23 -15.10 10.00 -7.56
N GLU A 24 -15.40 9.33 -6.45
CA GLU A 24 -16.59 9.60 -5.66
C GLU A 24 -16.62 11.04 -5.13
N TRP A 25 -15.47 11.53 -4.65
CA TRP A 25 -15.39 12.91 -4.17
C TRP A 25 -15.67 13.90 -5.30
N ILE A 26 -15.08 13.69 -6.49
CA ILE A 26 -15.31 14.52 -7.68
C ILE A 26 -16.79 14.51 -8.09
N ILE A 27 -17.44 13.35 -8.11
CA ILE A 27 -18.87 13.21 -8.43
C ILE A 27 -19.70 14.03 -7.43
N LYS A 28 -19.44 13.89 -6.14
CA LYS A 28 -20.14 14.62 -5.07
C LYS A 28 -19.93 16.14 -5.15
N ASP A 29 -18.69 16.59 -5.41
CA ASP A 29 -18.38 18.00 -5.57
C ASP A 29 -19.03 18.59 -6.82
N ASN A 30 -19.00 17.86 -7.94
CA ASN A 30 -19.64 18.30 -9.20
C ASN A 30 -21.15 18.44 -9.08
N LYS A 31 -21.81 17.59 -8.29
CA LYS A 31 -23.24 17.77 -8.00
C LYS A 31 -23.50 19.11 -7.31
N LYS A 32 -22.74 19.43 -6.26
CA LYS A 32 -22.85 20.72 -5.56
C LYS A 32 -22.51 21.90 -6.48
N ARG A 33 -21.48 21.76 -7.31
CA ARG A 33 -21.07 22.81 -8.28
C ARG A 33 -22.16 23.08 -9.29
N GLY A 34 -22.86 22.04 -9.78
CA GLY A 34 -24.00 22.20 -10.67
C GLY A 34 -25.16 22.94 -10.02
N GLU A 35 -25.45 22.66 -8.74
CA GLU A 35 -26.45 23.39 -7.94
C GLU A 35 -26.10 24.88 -7.79
N ASP A 36 -24.78 25.19 -7.69
CA ASP A 36 -24.26 26.55 -7.59
C ASP A 36 -24.02 27.23 -8.96
N GLY A 37 -24.33 26.58 -10.09
CA GLY A 37 -24.08 27.08 -11.44
C GLY A 37 -22.59 27.16 -11.82
N ARG A 38 -21.73 26.39 -11.16
CA ARG A 38 -20.27 26.35 -11.41
C ARG A 38 -19.92 25.21 -12.36
N GLU A 39 -18.90 25.44 -13.18
CA GLU A 39 -18.38 24.40 -14.08
C GLU A 39 -17.89 23.14 -13.34
N PRO A 40 -18.15 21.96 -13.90
CA PRO A 40 -17.68 20.69 -13.32
C PRO A 40 -16.14 20.62 -13.35
N ARG A 41 -15.55 19.90 -12.41
CA ARG A 41 -14.12 19.62 -12.40
C ARG A 41 -13.84 18.16 -12.74
N THR A 42 -12.69 17.90 -13.32
CA THR A 42 -12.20 16.55 -13.67
C THR A 42 -11.05 16.11 -12.75
N LYS A 43 -10.50 17.02 -11.94
CA LYS A 43 -9.37 16.74 -11.04
C LYS A 43 -9.42 17.64 -9.80
N ILE A 44 -8.75 17.18 -8.76
CA ILE A 44 -8.58 17.92 -7.51
C ILE A 44 -7.26 18.71 -7.58
N GLY A 45 -7.33 20.02 -7.33
CA GLY A 45 -6.12 20.85 -7.28
C GLY A 45 -5.23 20.46 -6.08
N LYS A 46 -3.90 20.55 -6.26
CA LYS A 46 -2.91 20.25 -5.21
C LYS A 46 -3.14 21.04 -3.90
N GLY A 47 -3.61 22.28 -3.99
CA GLY A 47 -3.89 23.14 -2.84
C GLY A 47 -5.24 22.90 -2.15
N ASN A 48 -6.06 21.95 -2.61
CA ASN A 48 -7.35 21.66 -1.98
C ASN A 48 -7.16 20.66 -0.81
N ILE A 49 -6.60 21.15 0.30
CA ILE A 49 -6.24 20.35 1.48
C ILE A 49 -7.47 19.62 2.03
N SER A 50 -8.60 20.27 2.17
CA SER A 50 -9.81 19.67 2.75
C SER A 50 -10.35 18.51 1.91
N ALA A 51 -10.25 18.60 0.58
CA ALA A 51 -10.62 17.48 -0.30
C ALA A 51 -9.70 16.26 -0.09
N TRP A 52 -8.41 16.52 0.01
CA TRP A 52 -7.44 15.47 0.24
C TRP A 52 -7.57 14.81 1.62
N GLU A 53 -7.91 15.60 2.65
CA GLU A 53 -8.21 15.08 3.99
C GLU A 53 -9.47 14.19 3.98
N GLU A 54 -10.55 14.62 3.32
CA GLU A 54 -11.78 13.83 3.19
C GLU A 54 -11.50 12.50 2.48
N ILE A 55 -10.76 12.52 1.36
CA ILE A 55 -10.41 11.32 0.60
C ILE A 55 -9.56 10.35 1.44
N ASN A 56 -8.52 10.86 2.10
CA ASN A 56 -7.65 10.02 2.93
C ASN A 56 -8.40 9.42 4.11
N THR A 57 -9.28 10.19 4.76
CA THR A 57 -10.14 9.69 5.84
C THR A 57 -11.02 8.57 5.33
N ARG A 58 -11.59 8.71 4.14
CA ARG A 58 -12.45 7.69 3.55
C ARG A 58 -11.68 6.39 3.26
N VAL A 59 -10.49 6.47 2.67
CA VAL A 59 -9.62 5.31 2.45
C VAL A 59 -9.28 4.64 3.78
N LYS A 60 -8.94 5.43 4.80
CA LYS A 60 -8.64 4.90 6.14
C LYS A 60 -9.84 4.16 6.74
N LEU A 61 -11.05 4.71 6.63
CA LEU A 61 -12.28 4.07 7.11
C LEU A 61 -12.60 2.73 6.41
N LEU A 62 -12.14 2.55 5.18
CA LEU A 62 -12.30 1.28 4.46
C LEU A 62 -11.27 0.23 4.90
N ILE A 63 -10.03 0.64 5.13
CA ILE A 63 -8.92 -0.29 5.43
C ILE A 63 -8.83 -0.61 6.93
N GLN A 64 -9.02 0.37 7.79
CA GLN A 64 -8.83 0.23 9.25
C GLN A 64 -9.64 -0.91 9.87
N PRO A 65 -10.92 -1.16 9.50
CA PRO A 65 -11.66 -2.31 10.05
C PRO A 65 -11.03 -3.65 9.67
N ILE A 66 -10.46 -3.76 8.47
CA ILE A 66 -9.79 -4.98 8.00
C ILE A 66 -8.47 -5.18 8.76
N MET A 67 -7.69 -4.12 8.93
CA MET A 67 -6.46 -4.16 9.73
C MET A 67 -6.75 -4.56 11.18
N ASN A 68 -7.76 -3.94 11.79
CA ASN A 68 -8.16 -4.28 13.16
C ASN A 68 -8.64 -5.74 13.24
N PHE A 69 -9.45 -6.20 12.29
CA PHE A 69 -9.91 -7.58 12.25
C PHE A 69 -8.73 -8.55 12.11
N SER A 70 -7.79 -8.29 11.23
CA SER A 70 -6.56 -9.06 11.05
C SER A 70 -5.76 -9.12 12.36
N PHE A 71 -5.48 -7.98 12.97
CA PHE A 71 -4.73 -7.87 14.21
C PHE A 71 -5.38 -8.64 15.37
N PHE A 72 -6.67 -8.38 15.67
CA PHE A 72 -7.39 -9.04 16.77
C PHE A 72 -7.61 -10.53 16.53
N ASN A 73 -7.48 -10.98 15.31
CA ASN A 73 -7.69 -12.37 14.96
C ASN A 73 -6.39 -13.12 14.63
N ASN A 74 -5.24 -12.49 14.76
CA ASN A 74 -3.94 -13.07 14.43
C ASN A 74 -3.93 -13.66 13.01
N ILE A 75 -4.42 -12.87 12.04
CA ILE A 75 -4.51 -13.22 10.63
C ILE A 75 -3.46 -12.38 9.90
N HIS A 76 -2.70 -12.97 8.98
CA HIS A 76 -1.78 -12.21 8.14
C HIS A 76 -2.55 -11.35 7.13
N LEU A 77 -2.23 -10.06 7.07
CA LEU A 77 -2.80 -9.13 6.11
C LEU A 77 -1.71 -8.65 5.15
N PHE A 78 -1.87 -8.99 3.89
CA PHE A 78 -1.04 -8.48 2.80
C PHE A 78 -1.78 -7.42 2.01
N MET A 79 -1.11 -6.32 1.73
CA MET A 79 -1.65 -5.23 0.93
C MET A 79 -0.65 -4.86 -0.15
N THR A 80 -1.12 -4.75 -1.40
CA THR A 80 -0.29 -4.25 -2.50
C THR A 80 -0.63 -2.79 -2.81
N ALA A 81 0.38 -2.02 -3.18
CA ALA A 81 0.24 -0.63 -3.58
C ALA A 81 1.18 -0.31 -4.74
N GLN A 82 0.73 0.57 -5.64
CA GLN A 82 1.57 1.02 -6.74
C GLN A 82 2.59 2.06 -6.26
N MET A 83 3.77 2.02 -6.86
CA MET A 83 4.76 3.08 -6.74
C MET A 83 4.48 4.18 -7.78
N LYS A 84 4.71 5.41 -7.41
CA LYS A 84 4.64 6.57 -8.31
C LYS A 84 5.94 7.36 -8.24
N PRO A 85 6.32 8.06 -9.33
CA PRO A 85 7.50 8.91 -9.32
C PRO A 85 7.39 10.03 -8.27
N LEU A 86 8.43 10.20 -7.48
CA LEU A 86 8.60 11.32 -6.57
C LEU A 86 9.36 12.45 -7.28
N TYR A 87 8.77 13.64 -7.30
CA TYR A 87 9.38 14.83 -7.89
C TYR A 87 9.63 15.89 -6.82
N VAL A 88 10.86 16.40 -6.79
CA VAL A 88 11.25 17.56 -5.99
C VAL A 88 11.75 18.64 -6.95
N ASN A 89 11.13 19.81 -6.95
CA ASN A 89 11.42 20.91 -7.90
C ASN A 89 11.43 20.46 -9.37
N ASP A 90 10.39 19.69 -9.76
CA ASP A 90 10.21 19.10 -11.09
C ASP A 90 11.30 18.10 -11.55
N ILE A 91 12.21 17.74 -10.66
CA ILE A 91 13.22 16.69 -10.89
C ILE A 91 12.75 15.40 -10.23
N ARG A 92 12.73 14.29 -10.99
CA ARG A 92 12.46 12.96 -10.42
C ARG A 92 13.59 12.56 -9.49
N THR A 93 13.30 12.41 -8.20
CA THR A 93 14.27 12.07 -7.16
C THR A 93 14.18 10.62 -6.69
N GLY A 94 13.15 9.89 -7.12
CA GLY A 94 12.91 8.51 -6.74
C GLY A 94 11.47 8.08 -7.03
N ASP A 95 11.02 7.11 -6.29
CA ASP A 95 9.65 6.64 -6.29
C ASP A 95 9.11 6.63 -4.86
N GLU A 96 7.82 6.90 -4.72
CA GLU A 96 7.11 6.83 -3.43
C GLU A 96 5.86 5.96 -3.56
N ILE A 97 5.38 5.40 -2.47
CA ILE A 97 4.14 4.64 -2.46
C ILE A 97 2.98 5.58 -2.79
N ALA A 98 2.12 5.17 -3.72
CA ALA A 98 0.98 5.98 -4.16
C ALA A 98 -0.15 6.10 -3.13
N ILE A 99 0.11 5.68 -1.91
CA ILE A 99 -0.76 5.79 -0.74
C ILE A 99 -0.05 6.61 0.30
N LYS A 100 -0.81 7.32 1.12
CA LYS A 100 -0.23 8.22 2.10
C LYS A 100 0.48 7.52 3.24
N GLU A 101 1.40 8.31 3.80
CA GLU A 101 2.27 8.09 4.95
C GLU A 101 1.66 7.30 6.10
N TRP A 102 0.35 7.48 6.40
CA TRP A 102 -0.27 6.78 7.52
C TRP A 102 -0.27 5.24 7.37
N LEU A 103 -0.37 4.72 6.13
CA LEU A 103 -0.33 3.27 5.92
C LEU A 103 1.07 2.71 6.16
N GLU A 104 2.12 3.45 5.80
CA GLU A 104 3.51 3.07 6.07
C GLU A 104 3.80 2.96 7.58
N TYR A 105 3.12 3.81 8.39
CA TYR A 105 3.26 3.75 9.84
C TYR A 105 2.48 2.61 10.47
N ASP A 106 1.31 2.28 9.91
CA ASP A 106 0.39 1.30 10.48
C ASP A 106 0.73 -0.15 10.09
N VAL A 107 1.56 -0.39 9.05
CA VAL A 107 2.03 -1.74 8.69
C VAL A 107 3.27 -2.14 9.49
N GLU A 108 3.39 -3.42 9.83
CA GLU A 108 4.56 -3.96 10.53
C GLU A 108 5.76 -4.13 9.61
N CYS A 109 5.52 -4.50 8.36
CA CYS A 109 6.54 -4.73 7.34
C CYS A 109 6.21 -3.98 6.07
N LEU A 110 7.20 -3.35 5.46
CA LEU A 110 7.10 -2.68 4.18
C LEU A 110 8.12 -3.28 3.21
N LEU A 111 7.60 -3.90 2.16
CA LEU A 111 8.40 -4.49 1.09
C LEU A 111 8.22 -3.69 -0.20
N ILE A 112 9.30 -3.41 -0.89
CA ILE A 112 9.29 -2.83 -2.22
C ILE A 112 9.79 -3.89 -3.21
N LEU A 113 8.91 -4.22 -4.17
CA LEU A 113 9.25 -5.10 -5.28
C LEU A 113 9.51 -4.26 -6.52
N HIS A 114 10.63 -4.42 -7.15
CA HIS A 114 10.96 -3.72 -8.39
C HIS A 114 11.67 -4.62 -9.39
N LYS A 115 11.47 -4.32 -10.67
CA LYS A 115 12.16 -4.94 -11.78
C LYS A 115 13.23 -3.96 -12.29
N ASP A 116 14.48 -4.41 -12.34
CA ASP A 116 15.53 -3.68 -13.05
C ASP A 116 15.30 -3.78 -14.58
N LYS A 117 15.16 -2.62 -15.21
CA LYS A 117 14.89 -2.54 -16.65
C LYS A 117 16.03 -3.02 -17.55
N ASN A 118 17.26 -3.00 -17.04
CA ASN A 118 18.45 -3.34 -17.82
C ASN A 118 18.80 -4.83 -17.71
N THR A 119 18.59 -5.42 -16.55
CA THR A 119 19.01 -6.80 -16.25
C THR A 119 17.85 -7.79 -16.22
N GLU A 120 16.60 -7.29 -16.28
CA GLU A 120 15.38 -8.05 -16.06
C GLU A 120 15.30 -8.75 -14.68
N HIS A 121 16.18 -8.42 -13.76
CA HIS A 121 16.16 -8.94 -12.42
C HIS A 121 15.03 -8.34 -11.59
N TYR A 122 14.44 -9.17 -10.73
CA TYR A 122 13.45 -8.76 -9.75
C TYR A 122 14.10 -8.68 -8.38
N TRP A 123 13.89 -7.58 -7.70
CA TRP A 123 14.44 -7.31 -6.39
C TRP A 123 13.33 -7.12 -5.38
N CYS A 124 13.55 -7.59 -4.15
CA CYS A 124 12.76 -7.28 -2.98
C CYS A 124 13.62 -6.53 -1.99
N SER A 125 13.23 -5.31 -1.65
CA SER A 125 13.83 -4.58 -0.53
C SER A 125 12.83 -4.44 0.61
N CYS A 126 13.27 -4.71 1.83
CA CYS A 126 12.53 -4.45 3.04
C CYS A 126 12.93 -3.09 3.59
N GLU A 127 12.01 -2.12 3.51
CA GLU A 127 12.23 -0.74 3.98
C GLU A 127 11.81 -0.58 5.45
N LYS A 128 10.93 -1.45 5.93
CA LYS A 128 10.50 -1.51 7.33
C LYS A 128 10.31 -2.96 7.72
N ALA A 129 10.94 -3.36 8.80
CA ALA A 129 10.85 -4.71 9.36
C ALA A 129 10.35 -4.67 10.80
N PRO A 130 9.57 -5.65 11.25
CA PRO A 130 9.17 -5.75 12.63
C PRO A 130 10.36 -6.07 13.54
N LEU A 131 10.29 -5.68 14.82
CA LEU A 131 11.38 -5.85 15.79
C LEU A 131 11.77 -7.31 16.06
N TRP A 132 10.89 -8.25 15.74
CA TRP A 132 11.11 -9.68 15.93
C TRP A 132 11.76 -10.38 14.73
N SER A 133 11.96 -9.68 13.62
CA SER A 133 12.62 -10.18 12.40
C SER A 133 14.12 -9.86 12.38
N ASP A 134 14.83 -10.41 11.39
CA ASP A 134 16.27 -10.18 11.18
C ASP A 134 16.61 -8.75 10.70
N GLY A 135 15.59 -7.88 10.54
CA GLY A 135 15.74 -6.49 10.10
C GLY A 135 15.53 -6.30 8.61
N CYS A 136 15.90 -5.11 8.13
CA CYS A 136 15.75 -4.75 6.71
C CYS A 136 16.78 -5.48 5.83
N PHE A 137 16.37 -5.85 4.61
CA PHE A 137 17.19 -6.60 3.67
C PHE A 137 16.96 -6.16 2.22
N VAL A 138 17.85 -6.59 1.32
CA VAL A 138 17.68 -6.51 -0.14
C VAL A 138 18.03 -7.87 -0.74
N GLU A 139 17.10 -8.47 -1.47
CA GLU A 139 17.24 -9.80 -2.06
C GLU A 139 16.90 -9.81 -3.55
N ASP A 140 17.64 -10.61 -4.31
CA ASP A 140 17.40 -10.87 -5.73
C ASP A 140 16.46 -12.07 -5.88
N LEU A 141 15.22 -11.80 -6.30
CA LEU A 141 14.18 -12.81 -6.51
C LEU A 141 14.34 -13.58 -7.84
N THR A 142 15.30 -13.19 -8.68
CA THR A 142 15.50 -13.80 -10.00
C THR A 142 16.20 -15.17 -9.91
N LYS A 143 16.83 -15.46 -8.78
CA LYS A 143 17.67 -16.66 -8.55
C LYS A 143 16.90 -17.80 -7.91
N GLU A 144 15.78 -18.20 -8.49
CA GLU A 144 15.00 -19.37 -8.07
C GLU A 144 14.37 -19.26 -6.66
N THR A 145 14.52 -18.13 -6.01
CA THR A 145 13.97 -17.89 -4.67
C THR A 145 12.65 -17.14 -4.78
N GLY A 146 11.58 -17.76 -4.33
CA GLY A 146 10.26 -17.13 -4.27
C GLY A 146 10.18 -16.06 -3.14
N LEU A 147 9.22 -15.15 -3.25
CA LEU A 147 9.01 -14.13 -2.22
C LEU A 147 8.77 -14.74 -0.83
N LEU A 148 8.00 -15.83 -0.75
CA LEU A 148 7.70 -16.51 0.51
C LEU A 148 8.98 -17.09 1.17
N GLU A 149 9.88 -17.64 0.37
CA GLU A 149 11.18 -18.15 0.87
C GLU A 149 12.06 -17.03 1.41
N VAL A 150 12.06 -15.86 0.74
CA VAL A 150 12.77 -14.67 1.23
C VAL A 150 12.17 -14.21 2.57
N LEU A 151 10.85 -14.15 2.68
CA LEU A 151 10.18 -13.75 3.91
C LEU A 151 10.49 -14.72 5.07
N ALA A 152 10.47 -16.03 4.80
CA ALA A 152 10.83 -17.06 5.79
C ALA A 152 12.31 -16.98 6.18
N LYS A 153 13.22 -16.76 5.22
CA LYS A 153 14.67 -16.60 5.45
C LYS A 153 14.96 -15.45 6.42
N HIS A 154 14.20 -14.35 6.33
CA HIS A 154 14.36 -13.17 7.18
C HIS A 154 13.43 -13.14 8.39
N GLY A 155 12.80 -14.28 8.73
CA GLY A 155 11.95 -14.42 9.92
C GLY A 155 10.64 -13.66 9.85
N LEU A 156 10.20 -13.26 8.65
CA LEU A 156 8.91 -12.57 8.44
C LEU A 156 7.73 -13.54 8.30
N LEU A 157 8.01 -14.81 8.01
CA LEU A 157 7.06 -15.93 8.01
C LEU A 157 7.69 -17.11 8.75
N ASP A 158 6.86 -17.98 9.32
CA ASP A 158 7.34 -19.22 9.91
C ASP A 158 7.81 -20.17 8.81
N GLN A 159 8.99 -20.78 8.95
CA GLN A 159 9.54 -21.70 7.94
C GLN A 159 8.62 -22.89 7.63
N LYS A 160 7.76 -23.25 8.57
CA LYS A 160 6.76 -24.31 8.39
C LYS A 160 5.59 -23.92 7.49
N GLU A 161 5.44 -22.64 7.16
CA GLU A 161 4.36 -22.13 6.30
C GLU A 161 4.75 -22.13 4.82
N VAL A 162 6.01 -22.47 4.49
CA VAL A 162 6.56 -22.44 3.13
C VAL A 162 6.71 -23.85 2.52
N GLU A 163 6.58 -24.93 3.33
CA GLU A 163 6.57 -26.32 2.89
C GLU A 163 5.16 -26.77 2.48
#